data_7a7ebe067eb8a6e0d9eb9f61cb9a4572
#
_entry.id   7a7ebe067eb8a6e0d9eb9f61cb9a4572
#
_cell.length_a   1.000
_cell.length_b   1.000
_cell.length_c   1.000
_cell.angle_alpha   90.00
_cell.angle_beta   90.00
_cell.angle_gamma   90.00
#
_symmetry.space_group_name_H-M   'P 1'
#
loop_
_entity.id
_entity.type
_entity.pdbx_description
1 polymer ?
#
loop_
_entity_poly.entity_id
_entity_poly.type
_entity_poly.pdbx_seq_one_letter_code
_entity_poly.pdbx_strand_id
1 'polypeptide(L)'
;MTTTIQPDPSAIGGVPKAPLAFLPDPARLYATRAERLRFLADSGSNLAPYLRFLADLVDLQARLANDLPPVAPLAAERLRLARESRMPPIDRKALATSPCLHGALDQVLEGAAQIDMPKPAWMALTAVTSAPLADRHWMIENVLADVIPDDSVAPHLFVAVAVQLHAARLAATLDAAQLVPIRTGTCPSCGGRPATSSVIGIGGLDGVRYAACACCQTRWNEVRLTCLCCGSTAGISYRSVETVDATVRAEVCSNCDSWVKILYQNRNHSLEPVADDVASLGLDLMMRDTDKRRGGFNPFLTGY
;
A
#
# COMPACT_ATOMS: atom_id res chain seq x y z
N MET A 1 24.50 57.11 8.42
CA MET A 1 25.09 55.77 8.50
C MET A 1 24.03 54.73 8.23
N THR A 2 23.97 54.22 7.01
CA THR A 2 22.99 53.24 6.55
C THR A 2 23.59 51.84 6.86
N THR A 3 23.03 51.17 7.89
CA THR A 3 23.45 49.81 8.21
C THR A 3 22.81 48.85 7.21
N THR A 4 23.62 48.32 6.31
CA THR A 4 23.16 47.24 5.40
C THR A 4 23.05 45.97 6.20
N ILE A 5 21.79 45.51 6.45
CA ILE A 5 21.54 44.22 7.07
C ILE A 5 21.85 43.17 5.99
N GLN A 6 22.98 42.47 6.09
CA GLN A 6 23.22 41.26 5.32
C GLN A 6 22.31 40.13 5.86
N PRO A 7 21.48 39.53 5.01
CA PRO A 7 20.71 38.36 5.44
C PRO A 7 21.68 37.24 5.83
N ASP A 8 21.48 36.67 7.02
CA ASP A 8 22.21 35.49 7.47
C ASP A 8 21.88 34.31 6.54
N PRO A 9 22.86 33.73 5.82
CA PRO A 9 22.61 32.60 4.94
C PRO A 9 22.05 31.35 5.65
N SER A 10 22.23 31.25 6.99
CA SER A 10 21.65 30.20 7.82
C SER A 10 20.16 30.43 8.14
N ALA A 11 19.67 31.68 7.96
CA ALA A 11 18.26 32.02 8.15
C ALA A 11 17.41 31.78 6.88
N ILE A 12 18.01 31.46 5.75
CA ILE A 12 17.27 30.90 4.60
C ILE A 12 16.95 29.46 4.98
N GLY A 13 15.74 29.27 5.54
CA GLY A 13 15.22 27.95 5.89
C GLY A 13 15.42 27.01 4.70
N GLY A 14 16.35 26.07 4.80
CA GLY A 14 16.60 25.11 3.75
C GLY A 14 15.30 24.40 3.42
N VAL A 15 15.02 24.18 2.13
CA VAL A 15 13.85 23.38 1.70
C VAL A 15 13.92 22.06 2.45
N PRO A 16 12.90 21.68 3.26
CA PRO A 16 12.95 20.46 4.03
C PRO A 16 13.24 19.30 3.08
N LYS A 17 14.32 18.57 3.33
CA LYS A 17 14.65 17.40 2.53
C LYS A 17 13.58 16.35 2.78
N ALA A 18 12.86 15.97 1.73
CA ALA A 18 11.85 14.93 1.82
C ALA A 18 12.48 13.61 2.34
N PRO A 19 11.98 13.02 3.44
CA PRO A 19 12.49 11.75 3.92
C PRO A 19 12.30 10.66 2.86
N LEU A 20 13.23 9.70 2.82
CA LEU A 20 13.15 8.59 1.86
C LEU A 20 11.86 7.79 2.04
N ALA A 21 11.49 7.51 3.29
CA ALA A 21 10.32 6.70 3.58
C ALA A 21 9.61 7.14 4.86
N PHE A 22 8.30 6.87 4.89
CA PHE A 22 7.47 6.85 6.09
C PHE A 22 7.10 5.40 6.37
N LEU A 23 7.52 4.90 7.53
CA LEU A 23 7.14 3.58 8.01
C LEU A 23 5.71 3.60 8.54
N PRO A 24 4.97 2.49 8.47
CA PRO A 24 3.62 2.44 9.00
C PRO A 24 3.61 2.49 10.53
N ASP A 25 2.57 3.11 11.08
CA ASP A 25 2.04 2.83 12.40
C ASP A 25 0.80 1.94 12.18
N PRO A 26 0.89 0.62 12.36
CA PRO A 26 -0.14 -0.29 11.88
C PRO A 26 -1.51 -0.04 12.48
N ALA A 27 -1.60 0.20 13.79
CA ALA A 27 -2.87 0.43 14.46
C ALA A 27 -3.57 1.69 13.93
N ARG A 28 -2.85 2.79 13.86
CA ARG A 28 -3.37 4.07 13.34
C ARG A 28 -3.69 3.98 11.85
N LEU A 29 -2.81 3.34 11.07
CA LEU A 29 -3.01 3.16 9.64
C LEU A 29 -4.34 2.46 9.34
N TYR A 30 -4.56 1.31 9.97
CA TYR A 30 -5.75 0.51 9.71
C TYR A 30 -7.02 1.18 10.26
N ALA A 31 -6.97 1.84 11.41
CA ALA A 31 -8.09 2.62 11.91
C ALA A 31 -8.48 3.74 10.91
N THR A 32 -7.51 4.52 10.44
CA THR A 32 -7.75 5.58 9.45
C THR A 32 -8.32 5.03 8.14
N ARG A 33 -7.82 3.87 7.68
CA ARG A 33 -8.33 3.21 6.47
C ARG A 33 -9.75 2.72 6.63
N ALA A 34 -10.11 2.12 7.77
CA ALA A 34 -11.46 1.67 8.04
C ALA A 34 -12.46 2.84 8.09
N GLU A 35 -12.09 3.94 8.74
CA GLU A 35 -12.88 5.18 8.74
C GLU A 35 -13.08 5.71 7.31
N ARG A 36 -12.02 5.73 6.51
CA ARG A 36 -12.10 6.18 5.11
C ARG A 36 -13.01 5.30 4.26
N LEU A 37 -12.90 3.98 4.39
CA LEU A 37 -13.77 3.03 3.68
C LEU A 37 -15.24 3.22 4.03
N ARG A 38 -15.58 3.45 5.31
CA ARG A 38 -16.96 3.76 5.74
C ARG A 38 -17.44 5.07 5.15
N PHE A 39 -16.65 6.12 5.24
CA PHE A 39 -16.98 7.41 4.62
C PHE A 39 -17.29 7.26 3.13
N LEU A 40 -16.46 6.53 2.39
CA LEU A 40 -16.65 6.27 0.95
C LEU A 40 -17.90 5.44 0.68
N ALA A 41 -18.21 4.47 1.53
CA ALA A 41 -19.44 3.67 1.44
C ALA A 41 -20.71 4.54 1.64
N ASP A 42 -20.65 5.49 2.58
CA ASP A 42 -21.77 6.35 2.93
C ASP A 42 -21.94 7.53 1.96
N SER A 43 -20.97 7.76 1.09
CA SER A 43 -20.99 8.81 0.05
C SER A 43 -21.77 8.42 -1.22
N GLY A 44 -22.60 7.38 -1.18
CA GLY A 44 -23.45 6.97 -2.31
C GLY A 44 -22.75 6.09 -3.36
N SER A 45 -21.65 5.45 -3.00
CA SER A 45 -20.93 4.53 -3.88
C SER A 45 -21.74 3.27 -4.20
N ASN A 46 -21.77 2.84 -5.46
CA ASN A 46 -22.29 1.53 -5.86
C ASN A 46 -21.51 0.36 -5.22
N LEU A 47 -20.30 0.61 -4.74
CA LEU A 47 -19.45 -0.35 -4.02
C LEU A 47 -19.71 -0.35 -2.51
N ALA A 48 -20.72 0.39 -2.00
CA ALA A 48 -20.96 0.55 -0.58
C ALA A 48 -20.97 -0.77 0.22
N PRO A 49 -21.63 -1.86 -0.22
CA PRO A 49 -21.59 -3.13 0.51
C PRO A 49 -20.16 -3.70 0.62
N TYR A 50 -19.39 -3.64 -0.45
CA TYR A 50 -18.00 -4.12 -0.46
C TYR A 50 -17.07 -3.25 0.37
N LEU A 51 -17.23 -1.92 0.30
CA LEU A 51 -16.44 -0.98 1.10
C LEU A 51 -16.70 -1.16 2.60
N ARG A 52 -17.95 -1.42 3.03
CA ARG A 52 -18.27 -1.72 4.43
C ARG A 52 -17.67 -3.04 4.87
N PHE A 53 -17.78 -4.09 4.06
CA PHE A 53 -17.12 -5.38 4.35
C PHE A 53 -15.61 -5.22 4.49
N LEU A 54 -14.94 -4.49 3.60
CA LEU A 54 -13.51 -4.19 3.72
C LEU A 54 -13.21 -3.36 4.97
N ALA A 55 -14.07 -2.40 5.33
CA ALA A 55 -13.87 -1.61 6.55
C ALA A 55 -13.86 -2.50 7.80
N ASP A 56 -14.74 -3.49 7.87
CA ASP A 56 -14.80 -4.41 9.02
C ASP A 56 -13.56 -5.34 9.07
N LEU A 57 -13.07 -5.80 7.92
CA LEU A 57 -11.79 -6.53 7.85
C LEU A 57 -10.60 -5.66 8.25
N VAL A 58 -10.59 -4.40 7.87
CA VAL A 58 -9.52 -3.46 8.21
C VAL A 58 -9.59 -3.04 9.70
N ASP A 59 -10.77 -2.96 10.30
CA ASP A 59 -10.91 -2.79 11.76
C ASP A 59 -10.37 -4.01 12.51
N LEU A 60 -10.58 -5.21 11.98
CA LEU A 60 -9.94 -6.41 12.53
C LEU A 60 -8.41 -6.29 12.47
N GLN A 61 -7.83 -5.79 11.36
CA GLN A 61 -6.40 -5.52 11.29
C GLN A 61 -5.96 -4.49 12.35
N ALA A 62 -6.73 -3.42 12.57
CA ALA A 62 -6.41 -2.40 13.58
C ALA A 62 -6.37 -2.98 15.00
N ARG A 63 -7.33 -3.84 15.35
CA ARG A 63 -7.36 -4.55 16.65
C ARG A 63 -6.16 -5.49 16.76
N LEU A 64 -5.98 -6.39 15.81
CA LEU A 64 -4.90 -7.37 15.82
C LEU A 64 -3.50 -6.74 15.75
N ALA A 65 -3.37 -5.53 15.20
CA ALA A 65 -2.11 -4.79 15.23
C ALA A 65 -1.62 -4.52 16.66
N ASN A 66 -2.57 -4.30 17.60
CA ASN A 66 -2.28 -4.10 19.01
C ASN A 66 -2.24 -5.41 19.82
N ASP A 67 -3.14 -6.35 19.51
CA ASP A 67 -3.38 -7.52 20.35
C ASP A 67 -2.38 -8.65 20.10
N LEU A 68 -1.85 -8.77 18.88
CA LEU A 68 -0.87 -9.80 18.57
C LEU A 68 0.47 -9.56 19.30
N PRO A 69 1.19 -10.61 19.69
CA PRO A 69 2.51 -10.49 20.30
C PRO A 69 3.46 -9.61 19.47
N PRO A 70 4.34 -8.83 20.10
CA PRO A 70 5.30 -7.98 19.38
C PRO A 70 6.10 -8.76 18.34
N VAL A 71 6.28 -8.17 17.16
CA VAL A 71 7.14 -8.75 16.11
C VAL A 71 8.60 -8.47 16.47
N ALA A 72 9.43 -9.51 16.47
CA ALA A 72 10.86 -9.35 16.69
C ALA A 72 11.50 -8.52 15.55
N PRO A 73 12.30 -7.50 15.87
CA PRO A 73 13.05 -6.76 14.86
C PRO A 73 13.97 -7.67 14.05
N LEU A 74 14.26 -7.27 12.82
CA LEU A 74 15.25 -7.96 12.00
C LEU A 74 16.65 -7.86 12.62
N ALA A 75 17.44 -8.93 12.48
CA ALA A 75 18.82 -8.95 12.96
C ALA A 75 19.65 -7.80 12.34
N ALA A 76 20.48 -7.15 13.14
CA ALA A 76 21.32 -6.02 12.71
C ALA A 76 22.19 -6.36 11.49
N GLU A 77 22.71 -7.57 11.43
CA GLU A 77 23.51 -8.07 10.29
C GLU A 77 22.66 -8.11 8.99
N ARG A 78 21.39 -8.54 9.07
CA ARG A 78 20.47 -8.51 7.93
C ARG A 78 20.22 -7.09 7.44
N LEU A 79 20.03 -6.14 8.35
CA LEU A 79 19.82 -4.73 8.03
C LEU A 79 21.06 -4.12 7.35
N ARG A 80 22.26 -4.41 7.89
CA ARG A 80 23.54 -3.97 7.33
C ARG A 80 23.73 -4.52 5.91
N LEU A 81 23.56 -5.82 5.71
CA LEU A 81 23.74 -6.48 4.42
C LEU A 81 22.73 -5.97 3.37
N ALA A 82 21.48 -5.78 3.76
CA ALA A 82 20.43 -5.24 2.89
C ALA A 82 20.81 -3.83 2.40
N ARG A 83 21.29 -2.97 3.29
CA ARG A 83 21.73 -1.61 2.98
C ARG A 83 22.93 -1.61 2.02
N GLU A 84 23.96 -2.38 2.31
CA GLU A 84 25.19 -2.48 1.49
C GLU A 84 24.89 -3.01 0.09
N SER A 85 23.97 -3.98 -0.02
CA SER A 85 23.61 -4.59 -1.29
C SER A 85 22.47 -3.86 -2.01
N ARG A 86 21.97 -2.74 -1.47
CA ARG A 86 20.78 -2.03 -1.98
C ARG A 86 19.59 -2.97 -2.20
N MET A 87 19.29 -3.79 -1.20
CA MET A 87 18.18 -4.73 -1.18
C MET A 87 17.21 -4.40 -0.06
N PRO A 88 15.92 -4.78 -0.18
CA PRO A 88 14.97 -4.59 0.91
C PRO A 88 15.37 -5.48 2.10
N PRO A 89 15.31 -4.95 3.34
CA PRO A 89 15.64 -5.74 4.54
C PRO A 89 14.63 -6.87 4.81
N ILE A 90 13.35 -6.65 4.52
CA ILE A 90 12.31 -7.67 4.66
C ILE A 90 12.37 -8.60 3.45
N ASP A 91 12.66 -9.87 3.73
CA ASP A 91 12.66 -10.91 2.70
C ASP A 91 11.25 -11.52 2.57
N ARG A 92 10.58 -11.23 1.47
CA ARG A 92 9.21 -11.71 1.21
C ARG A 92 9.14 -13.24 1.10
N LYS A 93 10.19 -13.89 0.59
CA LYS A 93 10.24 -15.35 0.52
C LYS A 93 10.35 -15.97 1.92
N ALA A 94 11.18 -15.40 2.78
CA ALA A 94 11.30 -15.85 4.16
C ALA A 94 10.02 -15.59 4.96
N LEU A 95 9.25 -14.54 4.63
CA LEU A 95 7.94 -14.30 5.27
C LEU A 95 6.96 -15.43 5.00
N ALA A 96 6.97 -16.03 3.82
CA ALA A 96 6.01 -17.09 3.46
C ALA A 96 6.06 -18.28 4.41
N THR A 97 7.22 -18.58 4.97
CA THR A 97 7.43 -19.67 5.93
C THR A 97 7.44 -19.21 7.39
N SER A 98 7.18 -17.93 7.66
CA SER A 98 7.23 -17.37 9.01
C SER A 98 6.11 -17.91 9.91
N PRO A 99 6.42 -18.57 11.04
CA PRO A 99 5.39 -19.00 11.99
C PRO A 99 4.54 -17.84 12.52
N CYS A 100 5.13 -16.64 12.66
CA CYS A 100 4.41 -15.45 13.09
C CYS A 100 3.37 -14.99 12.06
N LEU A 101 3.66 -15.12 10.76
CA LEU A 101 2.67 -14.82 9.70
C LEU A 101 1.55 -15.86 9.69
N HIS A 102 1.88 -17.16 9.82
CA HIS A 102 0.86 -18.22 9.90
C HIS A 102 -0.05 -18.03 11.13
N GLY A 103 0.53 -17.70 12.29
CA GLY A 103 -0.25 -17.37 13.48
C GLY A 103 -1.12 -16.12 13.32
N ALA A 104 -0.62 -15.10 12.64
CA ALA A 104 -1.43 -13.92 12.30
C ALA A 104 -2.58 -14.26 11.34
N LEU A 105 -2.36 -15.18 10.39
CA LEU A 105 -3.42 -15.67 9.50
C LEU A 105 -4.51 -16.40 10.30
N ASP A 106 -4.15 -17.28 11.22
CA ASP A 106 -5.12 -17.98 12.06
C ASP A 106 -5.98 -16.98 12.86
N GLN A 107 -5.38 -15.95 13.46
CA GLN A 107 -6.10 -14.90 14.19
C GLN A 107 -7.00 -14.04 13.28
N VAL A 108 -6.56 -13.77 12.06
CA VAL A 108 -7.39 -13.08 11.06
C VAL A 108 -8.58 -13.94 10.66
N LEU A 109 -8.40 -15.23 10.42
CA LEU A 109 -9.49 -16.12 10.03
C LEU A 109 -10.52 -16.29 11.17
N GLU A 110 -10.05 -16.44 12.41
CA GLU A 110 -10.90 -16.49 13.60
C GLU A 110 -11.70 -15.20 13.79
N GLY A 111 -11.04 -14.04 13.71
CA GLY A 111 -11.70 -12.74 13.83
C GLY A 111 -12.66 -12.44 12.67
N ALA A 112 -12.31 -12.84 11.45
CA ALA A 112 -13.16 -12.64 10.26
C ALA A 112 -14.45 -13.47 10.35
N ALA A 113 -14.43 -14.62 11.02
CA ALA A 113 -15.63 -15.44 11.25
C ALA A 113 -16.72 -14.74 12.11
N GLN A 114 -16.39 -13.63 12.76
CA GLN A 114 -17.32 -12.82 13.54
C GLN A 114 -17.87 -11.64 12.75
N ILE A 115 -17.41 -11.42 11.52
CA ILE A 115 -17.87 -10.33 10.65
C ILE A 115 -19.08 -10.78 9.87
N ASP A 116 -20.11 -9.92 9.82
CA ASP A 116 -21.25 -10.15 8.91
C ASP A 116 -20.79 -9.96 7.46
N MET A 117 -20.98 -11.00 6.65
CA MET A 117 -20.51 -10.99 5.28
C MET A 117 -21.44 -11.77 4.33
N PRO A 118 -21.43 -11.43 3.03
CA PRO A 118 -22.23 -12.15 2.06
C PRO A 118 -21.77 -13.60 1.90
N LYS A 119 -22.71 -14.48 1.53
CA LYS A 119 -22.44 -15.92 1.37
C LYS A 119 -21.18 -16.27 0.56
N PRO A 120 -20.84 -15.59 -0.57
CA PRO A 120 -19.60 -15.87 -1.29
C PRO A 120 -18.33 -15.60 -0.47
N ALA A 121 -18.32 -14.53 0.33
CA ALA A 121 -17.18 -14.22 1.21
C ALA A 121 -17.06 -15.25 2.34
N TRP A 122 -18.20 -15.69 2.92
CA TRP A 122 -18.22 -16.76 3.90
C TRP A 122 -17.69 -18.08 3.34
N MET A 123 -18.06 -18.45 2.12
CA MET A 123 -17.52 -19.64 1.45
C MET A 123 -16.01 -19.54 1.24
N ALA A 124 -15.52 -18.37 0.85
CA ALA A 124 -14.08 -18.12 0.70
C ALA A 124 -13.32 -18.21 2.04
N LEU A 125 -13.87 -17.61 3.10
CA LEU A 125 -13.32 -17.74 4.46
C LEU A 125 -13.23 -19.20 4.88
N THR A 126 -14.31 -19.97 4.70
CA THR A 126 -14.37 -21.39 5.03
C THR A 126 -13.34 -22.19 4.23
N ALA A 127 -13.15 -21.87 2.95
CA ALA A 127 -12.15 -22.53 2.10
C ALA A 127 -10.73 -22.34 2.65
N VAL A 128 -10.36 -21.11 3.04
CA VAL A 128 -9.02 -20.84 3.64
C VAL A 128 -8.90 -21.51 5.01
N THR A 129 -9.93 -21.44 5.84
CA THR A 129 -9.90 -22.00 7.20
C THR A 129 -9.72 -23.51 7.17
N SER A 130 -10.34 -24.21 6.22
CA SER A 130 -10.24 -25.66 6.06
C SER A 130 -9.09 -26.12 5.15
N ALA A 131 -8.37 -25.19 4.52
CA ALA A 131 -7.29 -25.51 3.59
C ALA A 131 -6.11 -26.19 4.30
N PRO A 132 -5.51 -27.20 3.67
CA PRO A 132 -4.23 -27.77 4.13
C PRO A 132 -3.14 -26.69 4.23
N LEU A 133 -2.14 -26.93 5.09
CA LEU A 133 -1.04 -25.99 5.30
C LEU A 133 -0.32 -25.63 3.98
N ALA A 134 -0.16 -26.60 3.07
CA ALA A 134 0.48 -26.37 1.77
C ALA A 134 -0.30 -25.37 0.90
N ASP A 135 -1.63 -25.46 0.91
CA ASP A 135 -2.49 -24.55 0.13
C ASP A 135 -2.49 -23.14 0.75
N ARG A 136 -2.51 -23.04 2.08
CA ARG A 136 -2.36 -21.75 2.77
C ARG A 136 -1.00 -21.11 2.46
N HIS A 137 0.05 -21.90 2.46
CA HIS A 137 1.39 -21.47 2.10
C HIS A 137 1.44 -20.94 0.66
N TRP A 138 0.88 -21.68 -0.29
CA TRP A 138 0.75 -21.27 -1.68
C TRP A 138 -0.01 -19.93 -1.84
N MET A 139 -1.12 -19.76 -1.11
CA MET A 139 -1.86 -18.48 -1.13
C MET A 139 -1.02 -17.33 -0.56
N ILE A 140 -0.27 -17.57 0.51
CA ILE A 140 0.65 -16.57 1.08
C ILE A 140 1.73 -16.19 0.06
N GLU A 141 2.34 -17.16 -0.62
CA GLU A 141 3.35 -16.90 -1.65
C GLU A 141 2.80 -16.06 -2.80
N ASN A 142 1.59 -16.33 -3.27
CA ASN A 142 0.93 -15.55 -4.31
C ASN A 142 0.73 -14.08 -3.90
N VAL A 143 0.22 -13.85 -2.69
CA VAL A 143 0.06 -12.48 -2.16
C VAL A 143 1.41 -11.78 -2.03
N LEU A 144 2.43 -12.48 -1.54
CA LEU A 144 3.79 -11.95 -1.41
C LEU A 144 4.48 -11.73 -2.77
N ALA A 145 4.08 -12.45 -3.81
CA ALA A 145 4.56 -12.24 -5.18
C ALA A 145 3.84 -11.10 -5.93
N ASP A 146 2.81 -10.48 -5.32
CA ASP A 146 1.90 -9.52 -5.97
C ASP A 146 1.18 -10.12 -7.21
N VAL A 147 0.84 -11.41 -7.14
CA VAL A 147 0.17 -12.17 -8.21
C VAL A 147 -0.88 -13.09 -7.59
N ILE A 148 -2.14 -12.76 -7.74
CA ILE A 148 -3.27 -13.58 -7.27
C ILE A 148 -3.93 -14.20 -8.50
N PRO A 149 -4.11 -15.55 -8.56
CA PRO A 149 -4.84 -16.20 -9.65
C PRO A 149 -6.30 -15.77 -9.69
N ASP A 150 -6.83 -15.55 -10.90
CA ASP A 150 -8.20 -15.02 -11.12
C ASP A 150 -9.29 -15.95 -10.57
N ASP A 151 -9.06 -17.25 -10.54
CA ASP A 151 -9.98 -18.27 -10.02
C ASP A 151 -9.94 -18.44 -8.49
N SER A 152 -9.02 -17.74 -7.81
CA SER A 152 -8.78 -17.85 -6.36
C SER A 152 -8.77 -16.51 -5.63
N VAL A 153 -9.35 -15.46 -6.20
CA VAL A 153 -9.31 -14.10 -5.65
C VAL A 153 -9.94 -14.00 -4.27
N ALA A 154 -11.13 -14.56 -4.08
CA ALA A 154 -11.88 -14.41 -2.84
C ALA A 154 -11.18 -15.05 -1.62
N PRO A 155 -10.63 -16.26 -1.67
CA PRO A 155 -9.79 -16.81 -0.60
C PRO A 155 -8.55 -15.96 -0.32
N HIS A 156 -7.85 -15.49 -1.34
CA HIS A 156 -6.63 -14.69 -1.19
C HIS A 156 -6.89 -13.34 -0.50
N LEU A 157 -8.12 -12.81 -0.52
CA LEU A 157 -8.45 -11.59 0.20
C LEU A 157 -8.17 -11.71 1.71
N PHE A 158 -8.60 -12.79 2.36
CA PHE A 158 -8.34 -13.03 3.80
C PHE A 158 -6.85 -13.24 4.09
N VAL A 159 -6.17 -13.97 3.20
CA VAL A 159 -4.71 -14.16 3.30
C VAL A 159 -3.97 -12.83 3.14
N ALA A 160 -4.40 -11.97 2.23
CA ALA A 160 -3.82 -10.65 2.03
C ALA A 160 -3.98 -9.74 3.25
N VAL A 161 -5.11 -9.82 3.96
CA VAL A 161 -5.34 -9.11 5.24
C VAL A 161 -4.27 -9.50 6.26
N ALA A 162 -3.97 -10.80 6.41
CA ALA A 162 -2.95 -11.29 7.34
C ALA A 162 -1.53 -10.92 6.90
N VAL A 163 -1.21 -11.07 5.61
CA VAL A 163 0.09 -10.70 5.04
C VAL A 163 0.37 -9.21 5.24
N GLN A 164 -0.59 -8.34 4.92
CA GLN A 164 -0.45 -6.90 5.11
C GLN A 164 -0.25 -6.56 6.59
N LEU A 165 -1.04 -7.14 7.49
CA LEU A 165 -0.93 -6.92 8.93
C LEU A 165 0.47 -7.28 9.44
N HIS A 166 0.94 -8.50 9.16
CA HIS A 166 2.24 -8.96 9.63
C HIS A 166 3.39 -8.15 9.02
N ALA A 167 3.35 -7.91 7.70
CA ALA A 167 4.38 -7.16 7.00
C ALA A 167 4.45 -5.69 7.45
N ALA A 168 3.31 -5.05 7.72
CA ALA A 168 3.27 -3.70 8.26
C ALA A 168 3.84 -3.63 9.69
N ARG A 169 3.50 -4.59 10.55
CA ARG A 169 4.06 -4.69 11.91
C ARG A 169 5.58 -4.91 11.88
N LEU A 170 6.07 -5.73 10.95
CA LEU A 170 7.51 -5.93 10.78
C LEU A 170 8.18 -4.67 10.23
N ALA A 171 7.57 -3.98 9.25
CA ALA A 171 8.10 -2.72 8.71
C ALA A 171 8.15 -1.61 9.78
N ALA A 172 7.20 -1.58 10.71
CA ALA A 172 7.19 -0.64 11.82
C ALA A 172 8.38 -0.79 12.78
N THR A 173 9.07 -1.93 12.77
CA THR A 173 10.31 -2.14 13.57
C THR A 173 11.57 -1.59 12.92
N LEU A 174 11.50 -1.17 11.66
CA LEU A 174 12.65 -0.64 10.92
C LEU A 174 12.96 0.81 11.33
N ASP A 175 14.17 1.25 11.02
CA ASP A 175 14.56 2.66 11.06
C ASP A 175 14.52 3.23 9.62
N ALA A 176 13.64 4.18 9.36
CA ALA A 176 13.50 4.81 8.05
C ALA A 176 14.80 5.49 7.57
N ALA A 177 15.64 5.99 8.49
CA ALA A 177 16.92 6.60 8.17
C ALA A 177 17.97 5.60 7.66
N GLN A 178 17.77 4.31 7.93
CA GLN A 178 18.65 3.24 7.47
C GLN A 178 18.23 2.62 6.14
N LEU A 179 17.05 2.95 5.65
CA LEU A 179 16.58 2.49 4.34
C LEU A 179 17.34 3.19 3.21
N VAL A 180 17.51 2.50 2.11
CA VAL A 180 18.14 3.02 0.90
C VAL A 180 17.23 2.84 -0.31
N PRO A 181 17.29 3.73 -1.32
CA PRO A 181 16.57 3.54 -2.56
C PRO A 181 17.02 2.24 -3.24
N ILE A 182 16.08 1.43 -3.70
CA ILE A 182 16.34 0.19 -4.43
C ILE A 182 16.33 0.49 -5.94
N ARG A 183 15.14 0.62 -6.49
CA ARG A 183 14.87 1.07 -7.86
C ARG A 183 13.50 1.75 -7.88
N THR A 184 13.22 2.52 -8.91
CA THR A 184 11.92 3.17 -9.09
C THR A 184 10.77 2.16 -8.97
N GLY A 185 9.72 2.55 -8.24
CA GLY A 185 8.53 1.74 -8.03
C GLY A 185 8.73 0.48 -7.18
N THR A 186 9.85 0.37 -6.45
CA THR A 186 10.12 -0.77 -5.57
C THR A 186 10.21 -0.32 -4.12
N CYS A 187 9.40 -0.90 -3.27
CA CYS A 187 9.37 -0.58 -1.84
C CYS A 187 10.75 -0.83 -1.18
N PRO A 188 11.36 0.18 -0.53
CA PRO A 188 12.67 0.03 0.10
C PRO A 188 12.65 -0.87 1.33
N SER A 189 11.48 -1.13 1.93
CA SER A 189 11.34 -2.00 3.11
C SER A 189 11.20 -3.47 2.74
N CYS A 190 10.37 -3.83 1.73
CA CYS A 190 10.04 -5.22 1.42
C CYS A 190 10.16 -5.62 -0.06
N GLY A 191 10.50 -4.68 -0.95
CA GLY A 191 10.62 -4.97 -2.38
C GLY A 191 9.31 -5.12 -3.15
N GLY A 192 8.16 -4.90 -2.49
CA GLY A 192 6.83 -5.01 -3.10
C GLY A 192 6.50 -3.88 -4.06
N ARG A 193 5.45 -4.10 -4.88
CA ARG A 193 4.92 -3.08 -5.79
C ARG A 193 4.14 -2.01 -5.02
N PRO A 194 3.98 -0.81 -5.60
CA PRO A 194 3.04 0.17 -5.08
C PRO A 194 1.59 -0.27 -5.31
N ALA A 195 0.70 0.02 -4.38
CA ALA A 195 -0.73 0.05 -4.65
C ALA A 195 -1.07 1.28 -5.50
N THR A 196 -0.66 2.43 -5.01
CA THR A 196 -0.85 3.75 -5.62
C THR A 196 0.34 4.65 -5.32
N SER A 197 0.31 5.89 -5.83
CA SER A 197 1.16 6.97 -5.34
C SER A 197 0.32 8.17 -4.92
N SER A 198 0.88 9.02 -4.06
CA SER A 198 0.22 10.23 -3.57
C SER A 198 1.13 11.44 -3.76
N VAL A 199 0.56 12.56 -4.20
CA VAL A 199 1.19 13.88 -4.10
C VAL A 199 0.75 14.49 -2.78
N ILE A 200 1.68 14.67 -1.86
CA ILE A 200 1.38 15.16 -0.51
C ILE A 200 1.54 16.67 -0.38
N GLY A 201 0.92 17.26 0.65
CA GLY A 201 1.03 18.67 1.03
C GLY A 201 1.02 18.80 2.55
N ILE A 202 2.01 18.22 3.23
CA ILE A 202 2.08 18.15 4.70
C ILE A 202 3.46 18.62 5.16
N GLY A 203 3.50 19.50 6.18
CA GLY A 203 4.72 19.82 6.91
C GLY A 203 5.84 20.44 6.05
N GLY A 204 5.50 21.26 5.07
CA GLY A 204 6.47 21.90 4.17
C GLY A 204 6.93 21.02 3.00
N LEU A 205 6.37 19.82 2.86
CA LEU A 205 6.63 18.87 1.76
C LEU A 205 5.57 18.99 0.67
N ASP A 206 5.19 20.18 0.27
CA ASP A 206 4.15 20.36 -0.75
C ASP A 206 4.61 19.89 -2.13
N GLY A 207 3.74 19.13 -2.79
CA GLY A 207 3.98 18.63 -4.14
C GLY A 207 4.95 17.42 -4.21
N VAL A 208 5.44 16.91 -3.10
CA VAL A 208 6.30 15.72 -3.07
C VAL A 208 5.47 14.46 -3.29
N ARG A 209 6.01 13.52 -4.06
CA ARG A 209 5.36 12.24 -4.38
C ARG A 209 5.86 11.12 -3.49
N TYR A 210 4.92 10.34 -2.96
CA TYR A 210 5.20 9.09 -2.26
C TYR A 210 4.39 7.95 -2.87
N ALA A 211 5.06 6.85 -3.20
CA ALA A 211 4.41 5.58 -3.51
C ALA A 211 4.02 4.86 -2.21
N ALA A 212 2.92 4.10 -2.21
CA ALA A 212 2.42 3.35 -1.07
C ALA A 212 2.53 1.85 -1.35
N CYS A 213 3.22 1.11 -0.51
CA CYS A 213 3.43 -0.33 -0.67
C CYS A 213 2.12 -1.11 -0.51
N ALA A 214 1.83 -2.01 -1.45
CA ALA A 214 0.68 -2.90 -1.37
C ALA A 214 0.80 -3.94 -0.23
N CYS A 215 2.01 -4.30 0.17
CA CYS A 215 2.29 -5.35 1.15
C CYS A 215 2.55 -4.76 2.55
N CYS A 216 3.69 -4.11 2.77
CA CYS A 216 4.11 -3.68 4.11
C CYS A 216 3.67 -2.25 4.48
N GLN A 217 2.90 -1.58 3.65
CA GLN A 217 2.32 -0.26 3.88
C GLN A 217 3.34 0.89 4.05
N THR A 218 4.64 0.64 3.84
CA THR A 218 5.64 1.71 3.77
C THR A 218 5.32 2.66 2.63
N ARG A 219 5.44 3.96 2.88
CA ARG A 219 5.35 4.99 1.84
C ARG A 219 6.76 5.48 1.54
N TRP A 220 7.16 5.55 0.27
CA TRP A 220 8.51 5.99 -0.10
C TRP A 220 8.51 7.06 -1.17
N ASN A 221 9.49 7.95 -1.08
CA ASN A 221 9.64 9.08 -1.97
C ASN A 221 10.02 8.62 -3.39
N GLU A 222 9.34 9.15 -4.37
CA GLU A 222 9.60 8.95 -5.79
C GLU A 222 9.62 10.28 -6.53
N VAL A 223 10.37 10.35 -7.61
CA VAL A 223 10.39 11.53 -8.47
C VAL A 223 8.99 11.76 -9.05
N ARG A 224 8.50 13.00 -8.98
CA ARG A 224 7.10 13.32 -9.30
C ARG A 224 6.68 12.97 -10.73
N LEU A 225 7.52 13.25 -11.71
CA LEU A 225 7.24 13.02 -13.13
C LEU A 225 8.06 11.85 -13.68
N THR A 226 7.95 10.70 -13.02
CA THR A 226 8.66 9.49 -13.41
C THR A 226 7.70 8.30 -13.33
N CYS A 227 7.66 7.49 -14.36
CA CYS A 227 6.86 6.27 -14.36
C CYS A 227 7.33 5.31 -13.25
N LEU A 228 6.42 4.89 -12.38
CA LEU A 228 6.74 3.94 -11.30
C LEU A 228 7.06 2.53 -11.82
N CYS A 229 6.74 2.21 -13.08
CA CYS A 229 6.96 0.88 -13.62
C CYS A 229 8.31 0.75 -14.34
N CYS A 230 8.69 1.76 -15.14
CA CYS A 230 9.90 1.67 -15.97
C CYS A 230 10.94 2.78 -15.71
N GLY A 231 10.63 3.77 -14.86
CA GLY A 231 11.54 4.87 -14.56
C GLY A 231 11.62 5.96 -15.63
N SER A 232 10.84 5.87 -16.73
CA SER A 232 10.84 6.90 -17.77
C SER A 232 10.28 8.23 -17.26
N THR A 233 10.89 9.33 -17.68
CA THR A 233 10.42 10.71 -17.45
C THR A 233 9.65 11.28 -18.65
N ALA A 234 9.59 10.55 -19.75
CA ALA A 234 8.88 10.91 -20.97
C ALA A 234 7.62 10.03 -21.15
N GLY A 235 6.65 10.55 -21.94
CA GLY A 235 5.46 9.79 -22.29
C GLY A 235 4.47 9.60 -21.14
N ILE A 236 4.53 10.45 -20.11
CA ILE A 236 3.60 10.43 -18.99
C ILE A 236 2.36 11.26 -19.34
N SER A 237 1.20 10.68 -19.16
CA SER A 237 -0.10 11.33 -19.29
C SER A 237 -1.03 10.96 -18.15
N TYR A 238 -2.14 11.69 -17.99
CA TYR A 238 -3.09 11.48 -16.89
C TYR A 238 -4.50 11.29 -17.44
N ARG A 239 -5.23 10.32 -16.89
CA ARG A 239 -6.64 10.06 -17.20
C ARG A 239 -7.48 10.07 -15.93
N SER A 240 -8.72 10.51 -16.03
CA SER A 240 -9.69 10.51 -14.92
C SER A 240 -11.09 10.22 -15.46
N VAL A 241 -11.97 9.72 -14.60
CA VAL A 241 -13.37 9.41 -14.96
C VAL A 241 -14.23 10.67 -15.01
N GLU A 242 -14.02 11.58 -14.04
CA GLU A 242 -14.92 12.72 -13.84
C GLU A 242 -14.46 13.97 -14.58
N THR A 243 -13.42 14.62 -14.08
CA THR A 243 -12.92 15.90 -14.58
C THR A 243 -11.40 15.96 -14.57
N VAL A 244 -10.84 16.98 -15.26
CA VAL A 244 -9.40 17.28 -15.19
C VAL A 244 -8.93 17.63 -13.78
N ASP A 245 -9.82 18.02 -12.87
CA ASP A 245 -9.50 18.38 -11.48
C ASP A 245 -9.72 17.22 -10.48
N ALA A 246 -10.04 16.02 -10.97
CA ALA A 246 -10.19 14.84 -10.14
C ALA A 246 -8.97 14.63 -9.23
N THR A 247 -9.23 14.28 -7.97
CA THR A 247 -8.18 14.04 -6.97
C THR A 247 -7.57 12.64 -7.05
N VAL A 248 -8.20 11.72 -7.81
CA VAL A 248 -7.66 10.40 -8.15
C VAL A 248 -7.58 10.28 -9.67
N ARG A 249 -6.41 9.94 -10.20
CA ARG A 249 -6.18 9.80 -11.64
C ARG A 249 -5.35 8.55 -11.95
N ALA A 250 -5.42 8.07 -13.18
CA ALA A 250 -4.46 7.13 -13.73
C ALA A 250 -3.28 7.91 -14.31
N GLU A 251 -2.08 7.70 -13.80
CA GLU A 251 -0.83 8.11 -14.45
C GLU A 251 -0.43 7.02 -15.43
N VAL A 252 -0.42 7.35 -16.71
CA VAL A 252 -0.21 6.43 -17.82
C VAL A 252 1.12 6.70 -18.47
N CYS A 253 1.90 5.66 -18.70
CA CYS A 253 3.19 5.74 -19.40
C CYS A 253 3.07 5.06 -20.78
N SER A 254 3.38 5.80 -21.84
CA SER A 254 3.41 5.25 -23.20
C SER A 254 4.70 4.48 -23.51
N ASN A 255 5.74 4.57 -22.66
CA ASN A 255 7.00 3.84 -22.86
C ASN A 255 6.93 2.37 -22.48
N CYS A 256 6.12 2.02 -21.46
CA CYS A 256 6.00 0.66 -20.97
C CYS A 256 4.55 0.16 -20.97
N ASP A 257 3.62 0.95 -21.50
CA ASP A 257 2.19 0.66 -21.59
C ASP A 257 1.57 0.25 -20.25
N SER A 258 2.05 0.90 -19.18
CA SER A 258 1.56 0.67 -17.82
C SER A 258 0.96 1.94 -17.22
N TRP A 259 0.09 1.76 -16.23
CA TRP A 259 -0.49 2.86 -15.48
C TRP A 259 -0.59 2.53 -13.99
N VAL A 260 -0.53 3.57 -13.15
CA VAL A 260 -0.70 3.48 -11.69
C VAL A 260 -1.59 4.63 -11.25
N LYS A 261 -2.45 4.42 -10.25
CA LYS A 261 -3.22 5.52 -9.68
C LYS A 261 -2.34 6.49 -8.90
N ILE A 262 -2.62 7.76 -9.12
CA ILE A 262 -2.02 8.88 -8.38
C ILE A 262 -3.12 9.65 -7.65
N LEU A 263 -2.93 9.85 -6.35
CA LEU A 263 -3.85 10.53 -5.45
C LEU A 263 -3.28 11.91 -5.09
N TYR A 264 -4.05 12.97 -5.26
CA TYR A 264 -3.65 14.33 -4.95
C TYR A 264 -4.03 14.68 -3.51
N GLN A 265 -3.30 14.12 -2.54
CA GLN A 265 -3.52 14.39 -1.10
C GLN A 265 -3.28 15.87 -0.74
N ASN A 266 -2.48 16.61 -1.50
CA ASN A 266 -2.34 18.05 -1.34
C ASN A 266 -3.61 18.84 -1.67
N ARG A 267 -4.58 18.24 -2.37
CA ARG A 267 -5.89 18.83 -2.67
C ARG A 267 -6.99 18.27 -1.78
N ASN A 268 -6.85 17.01 -1.36
CA ASN A 268 -7.78 16.33 -0.47
C ASN A 268 -7.00 15.45 0.51
N HIS A 269 -6.78 15.96 1.71
CA HIS A 269 -5.98 15.30 2.75
C HIS A 269 -6.62 14.01 3.30
N SER A 270 -7.92 13.80 3.05
CA SER A 270 -8.62 12.59 3.52
C SER A 270 -8.40 11.36 2.63
N LEU A 271 -7.75 11.52 1.46
CA LEU A 271 -7.44 10.38 0.58
C LEU A 271 -6.52 9.38 1.27
N GLU A 272 -6.88 8.11 1.21
CA GLU A 272 -6.09 6.99 1.74
C GLU A 272 -5.67 6.07 0.59
N PRO A 273 -4.38 5.72 0.46
CA PRO A 273 -3.84 5.03 -0.71
C PRO A 273 -4.56 3.75 -1.13
N VAL A 274 -5.05 2.95 -0.19
CA VAL A 274 -5.71 1.67 -0.47
C VAL A 274 -7.23 1.83 -0.56
N ALA A 275 -7.84 2.59 0.35
CA ALA A 275 -9.29 2.78 0.37
C ALA A 275 -9.80 3.52 -0.88
N ASP A 276 -9.15 4.63 -1.23
CA ASP A 276 -9.51 5.42 -2.41
C ASP A 276 -9.13 4.71 -3.72
N ASP A 277 -8.14 3.82 -3.70
CA ASP A 277 -7.85 2.94 -4.82
C ASP A 277 -9.04 2.00 -5.09
N VAL A 278 -9.58 1.37 -4.05
CA VAL A 278 -10.76 0.50 -4.17
C VAL A 278 -11.99 1.30 -4.61
N ALA A 279 -12.26 2.42 -3.96
CA ALA A 279 -13.46 3.22 -4.24
C ALA A 279 -13.48 3.81 -5.64
N SER A 280 -12.31 4.02 -6.26
CA SER A 280 -12.17 4.50 -7.63
C SER A 280 -12.09 3.37 -8.68
N LEU A 281 -12.77 2.23 -8.45
CA LEU A 281 -12.83 1.09 -9.39
C LEU A 281 -13.31 1.50 -10.80
N GLY A 282 -14.16 2.51 -10.93
CA GLY A 282 -14.58 3.04 -12.24
C GLY A 282 -13.41 3.47 -13.12
N LEU A 283 -12.31 3.93 -12.53
CA LEU A 283 -11.09 4.26 -13.25
C LEU A 283 -10.37 3.00 -13.77
N ASP A 284 -10.37 1.91 -12.99
CA ASP A 284 -9.81 0.62 -13.44
C ASP A 284 -10.61 0.05 -14.60
N LEU A 285 -11.94 0.11 -14.53
CA LEU A 285 -12.83 -0.33 -15.61
C LEU A 285 -12.58 0.48 -16.89
N MET A 286 -12.49 1.82 -16.79
CA MET A 286 -12.15 2.67 -17.93
C MET A 286 -10.76 2.34 -18.52
N MET A 287 -9.79 2.04 -17.69
CA MET A 287 -8.43 1.72 -18.14
C MET A 287 -8.32 0.30 -18.71
N ARG A 288 -9.17 -0.65 -18.30
CA ARG A 288 -9.23 -2.01 -18.87
C ARG A 288 -9.62 -2.02 -20.34
N ASP A 289 -10.43 -1.03 -20.77
CA ASP A 289 -10.82 -0.88 -22.16
C ASP A 289 -9.70 -0.29 -23.06
N THR A 290 -8.51 -0.14 -22.50
CA THR A 290 -7.31 0.32 -23.21
C THR A 290 -6.29 -0.80 -23.36
N ASP A 291 -5.24 -0.55 -24.16
CA ASP A 291 -4.07 -1.41 -24.33
C ASP A 291 -3.07 -1.33 -23.15
N LYS A 292 -3.41 -0.59 -22.09
CA LYS A 292 -2.50 -0.30 -20.96
C LYS A 292 -2.71 -1.28 -19.81
N ARG A 293 -1.60 -1.74 -19.20
CA ARG A 293 -1.61 -2.67 -18.07
C ARG A 293 -1.52 -1.93 -16.75
N ARG A 294 -2.26 -2.38 -15.74
CA ARG A 294 -2.11 -1.88 -14.39
C ARG A 294 -0.73 -2.25 -13.83
N GLY A 295 0.06 -1.27 -13.43
CA GLY A 295 1.38 -1.46 -12.84
C GLY A 295 1.35 -1.53 -11.31
N GLY A 296 0.32 -0.95 -10.69
CA GLY A 296 0.06 -1.08 -9.26
C GLY A 296 -0.57 -2.43 -8.90
N PHE A 297 -0.41 -2.85 -7.66
CA PHE A 297 -1.06 -4.04 -7.10
C PHE A 297 -1.87 -3.67 -5.87
N ASN A 298 -3.13 -4.09 -5.80
CA ASN A 298 -3.97 -3.99 -4.62
C ASN A 298 -4.75 -5.30 -4.47
N PRO A 299 -4.52 -6.09 -3.41
CA PRO A 299 -5.18 -7.39 -3.26
C PRO A 299 -6.70 -7.29 -3.07
N PHE A 300 -7.22 -6.10 -2.75
CA PHE A 300 -8.65 -5.82 -2.63
C PHE A 300 -9.31 -5.43 -3.97
N LEU A 301 -8.53 -5.34 -5.04
CA LEU A 301 -8.99 -5.02 -6.42
C LEU A 301 -8.62 -6.10 -7.43
N THR A 302 -8.32 -7.32 -7.00
CA THR A 302 -8.01 -8.42 -7.89
C THR A 302 -9.30 -9.00 -8.49
N GLY A 303 -9.27 -9.38 -9.77
CA GLY A 303 -10.45 -9.96 -10.46
C GLY A 303 -11.36 -8.95 -11.15
N TYR A 304 -10.95 -7.69 -11.28
CA TYR A 304 -11.70 -6.62 -11.99
C TYR A 304 -11.00 -6.19 -13.27
#